data_03d863c26dc0b18a8b70561c60c0c3ac
#
_entry.id   03d863c26dc0b18a8b70561c60c0c3ac
#
_cell.length_a   1.000
_cell.length_b   1.000
_cell.length_c   1.000
_cell.angle_alpha   90.00
_cell.angle_beta   90.00
_cell.angle_gamma   90.00
#
_symmetry.space_group_name_H-M   'P 1'
#
loop_
_entity.id
_entity.type
_entity.pdbx_description
1 polymer ?
#
loop_
_entity_poly.entity_id
_entity_poly.type
_entity_poly.pdbx_seq_one_letter_code
_entity_poly.pdbx_strand_id
1 'polypeptide(L)'
;MLALRQAHDCYHKNIGLSPRNTQILLQVLAITMLCVTHAVGFTHLQHHQHKLNEHDIEGSWSRKSAWSAIALGWVFFYKIQQNALKHGPKRLQRRAHMDLALIFSVLLLTAITQHPLLIYHVLSMLVCSCLVGFFAVWSVHHGCDGEHDIARTERRPWLNFATAHLLFHVEHHTFPAVPCNHLPQLAQRMDAVVPHLLQKRVT
;
A
#
# COMPACT_ATOMS: atom_id res chain seq x y z
N MET A 1 4.26 1.41 -9.03
CA MET A 1 4.21 2.40 -7.91
C MET A 1 3.04 3.39 -8.06
N LEU A 2 2.81 4.05 -9.21
CA LEU A 2 1.72 5.02 -9.37
C LEU A 2 0.33 4.47 -9.04
N ALA A 3 -0.03 3.30 -9.58
CA ALA A 3 -1.33 2.67 -9.29
C ALA A 3 -1.51 2.35 -7.79
N LEU A 4 -0.45 1.86 -7.13
CA LEU A 4 -0.45 1.63 -5.68
C LEU A 4 -0.71 2.93 -4.91
N ARG A 5 -0.06 4.03 -5.33
CA ARG A 5 -0.23 5.33 -4.69
C ARG A 5 -1.64 5.90 -4.90
N GLN A 6 -2.19 5.74 -6.10
CA GLN A 6 -3.59 6.13 -6.37
C GLN A 6 -4.59 5.35 -5.51
N ALA A 7 -4.39 4.03 -5.37
CA ALA A 7 -5.22 3.21 -4.48
C ALA A 7 -5.11 3.69 -3.03
N HIS A 8 -3.90 3.98 -2.56
CA HIS A 8 -3.63 4.49 -1.22
C HIS A 8 -4.33 5.86 -0.97
N ASP A 9 -4.25 6.80 -1.90
CA ASP A 9 -4.96 8.07 -1.79
C ASP A 9 -6.49 7.89 -1.81
N CYS A 10 -7.01 6.85 -2.52
CA CYS A 10 -8.42 6.45 -2.42
C CYS A 10 -8.81 5.97 -1.02
N TYR A 11 -7.95 5.22 -0.34
CA TYR A 11 -8.22 4.72 1.03
C TYR A 11 -8.38 5.86 2.02
N HIS A 12 -7.57 6.90 1.90
CA HIS A 12 -7.60 8.11 2.72
C HIS A 12 -8.57 9.17 2.22
N LYS A 13 -9.31 8.91 1.13
CA LYS A 13 -10.25 9.87 0.49
C LYS A 13 -9.58 11.15 -0.01
N ASN A 14 -8.29 11.10 -0.31
CA ASN A 14 -7.47 12.25 -0.72
C ASN A 14 -7.58 12.59 -2.22
N ILE A 15 -8.25 11.73 -3.02
CA ILE A 15 -8.31 11.89 -4.47
C ILE A 15 -9.40 12.85 -4.95
N GLY A 16 -10.25 13.34 -4.04
CA GLY A 16 -11.30 14.32 -4.36
C GLY A 16 -12.49 13.77 -5.16
N LEU A 17 -12.60 12.46 -5.33
CA LEU A 17 -13.69 11.82 -6.04
C LEU A 17 -14.91 11.55 -5.15
N SER A 18 -16.09 11.49 -5.77
CA SER A 18 -17.29 11.02 -5.09
C SER A 18 -17.11 9.58 -4.59
N PRO A 19 -17.84 9.14 -3.54
CA PRO A 19 -17.72 7.76 -3.03
C PRO A 19 -17.96 6.69 -4.11
N ARG A 20 -18.86 6.94 -5.07
CA ARG A 20 -19.13 6.03 -6.19
C ARG A 20 -17.94 5.96 -7.15
N ASN A 21 -17.40 7.11 -7.54
CA ASN A 21 -16.26 7.15 -8.47
C ASN A 21 -15.00 6.58 -7.84
N THR A 22 -14.78 6.79 -6.54
CA THR A 22 -13.69 6.14 -5.78
C THR A 22 -13.80 4.61 -5.83
N GLN A 23 -15.03 4.06 -5.71
CA GLN A 23 -15.24 2.61 -5.83
C GLN A 23 -14.91 2.08 -7.24
N ILE A 24 -15.36 2.79 -8.27
CA ILE A 24 -15.05 2.43 -9.67
C ILE A 24 -13.54 2.47 -9.90
N LEU A 25 -12.87 3.52 -9.43
CA LEU A 25 -11.42 3.63 -9.56
C LEU A 25 -10.70 2.49 -8.84
N LEU A 26 -11.10 2.15 -7.61
CA LEU A 26 -10.53 1.01 -6.89
C LEU A 26 -10.71 -0.32 -7.64
N GLN A 27 -11.84 -0.54 -8.29
CA GLN A 27 -12.07 -1.73 -9.12
C GLN A 27 -11.20 -1.74 -10.39
N VAL A 28 -11.03 -0.60 -11.04
CA VAL A 28 -10.09 -0.46 -12.17
C VAL A 28 -8.66 -0.75 -11.71
N LEU A 29 -8.27 -0.23 -10.56
CA LEU A 29 -6.95 -0.48 -9.97
C LEU A 29 -6.80 -1.95 -9.54
N ALA A 30 -7.88 -2.62 -9.09
CA ALA A 30 -7.84 -4.05 -8.78
C ALA A 30 -7.48 -4.89 -10.01
N ILE A 31 -8.06 -4.59 -11.17
CA ILE A 31 -7.73 -5.24 -12.45
C ILE A 31 -6.28 -4.92 -12.85
N THR A 32 -5.91 -3.64 -12.79
CA THR A 32 -4.59 -3.17 -13.23
C THR A 32 -3.45 -3.74 -12.38
N MET A 33 -3.67 -3.87 -11.07
CA MET A 33 -2.67 -4.35 -10.12
C MET A 33 -2.80 -5.84 -9.79
N LEU A 34 -3.84 -6.52 -10.29
CA LEU A 34 -4.26 -7.88 -9.89
C LEU A 34 -4.27 -8.03 -8.36
N CYS A 35 -4.86 -7.05 -7.69
CA CYS A 35 -4.85 -6.93 -6.24
C CYS A 35 -6.26 -6.61 -5.73
N VAL A 36 -6.70 -7.26 -4.65
CA VAL A 36 -7.99 -6.96 -4.02
C VAL A 36 -7.87 -5.63 -3.26
N THR A 37 -8.03 -4.53 -3.97
CA THR A 37 -7.79 -3.16 -3.47
C THR A 37 -8.62 -2.82 -2.24
N HIS A 38 -9.86 -3.30 -2.18
CA HIS A 38 -10.72 -3.08 -1.01
C HIS A 38 -10.21 -3.81 0.24
N ALA A 39 -9.61 -4.98 0.09
CA ALA A 39 -9.01 -5.71 1.21
C ALA A 39 -7.73 -5.01 1.72
N VAL A 40 -6.89 -4.57 0.78
CA VAL A 40 -5.68 -3.79 1.14
C VAL A 40 -6.08 -2.51 1.87
N GLY A 41 -7.04 -1.75 1.35
CA GLY A 41 -7.50 -0.51 1.97
C GLY A 41 -8.02 -0.70 3.40
N PHE A 42 -8.76 -1.79 3.65
CA PHE A 42 -9.24 -2.10 5.00
C PHE A 42 -8.08 -2.38 5.96
N THR A 43 -7.15 -3.24 5.58
CA THR A 43 -6.01 -3.60 6.44
C THR A 43 -5.06 -2.41 6.62
N HIS A 44 -4.88 -1.59 5.59
CA HIS A 44 -4.09 -0.36 5.67
C HIS A 44 -4.68 0.68 6.63
N LEU A 45 -5.99 0.89 6.62
CA LEU A 45 -6.64 1.77 7.58
C LEU A 45 -6.56 1.24 9.02
N GLN A 46 -6.57 -0.09 9.20
CA GLN A 46 -6.28 -0.71 10.51
C GLN A 46 -4.82 -0.49 10.94
N HIS A 47 -3.87 -0.55 10.00
CA HIS A 47 -2.47 -0.24 10.27
C HIS A 47 -2.29 1.17 10.85
N HIS A 48 -2.96 2.18 10.28
CA HIS A 48 -2.96 3.53 10.85
C HIS A 48 -3.55 3.61 12.28
N GLN A 49 -4.50 2.74 12.61
CA GLN A 49 -5.08 2.67 13.95
C GLN A 49 -4.17 1.93 14.94
N HIS A 50 -3.57 0.84 14.51
CA HIS A 50 -2.78 -0.07 15.37
C HIS A 50 -1.32 0.34 15.53
N LYS A 51 -0.76 1.16 14.62
CA LYS A 51 0.56 1.78 14.76
C LYS A 51 1.67 0.80 15.18
N LEU A 52 1.86 -0.26 14.43
CA LEU A 52 2.88 -1.29 14.64
C LEU A 52 2.71 -2.16 15.92
N ASN A 53 1.59 -2.10 16.63
CA ASN A 53 1.33 -2.99 17.75
C ASN A 53 1.13 -4.46 17.30
N GLU A 54 0.83 -5.36 18.24
CA GLU A 54 0.66 -6.80 17.98
C GLU A 54 -0.53 -7.14 17.07
N HIS A 55 -1.55 -6.28 17.01
CA HIS A 55 -2.75 -6.45 16.18
C HIS A 55 -2.58 -5.91 14.76
N ASP A 56 -1.46 -5.24 14.49
CA ASP A 56 -1.16 -4.67 13.17
C ASP A 56 -0.62 -5.74 12.21
N ILE A 57 -1.51 -6.27 11.38
CA ILE A 57 -1.15 -7.30 10.40
C ILE A 57 -0.22 -6.75 9.33
N GLU A 58 -0.48 -5.54 8.81
CA GLU A 58 0.36 -4.90 7.80
C GLU A 58 1.73 -4.55 8.39
N GLY A 59 1.76 -3.82 9.49
CA GLY A 59 2.99 -3.40 10.16
C GLY A 59 3.83 -4.57 10.71
N SER A 60 3.24 -5.75 10.92
CA SER A 60 3.97 -6.95 11.35
C SER A 60 5.12 -7.34 10.43
N TRP A 61 5.07 -6.89 9.16
CA TRP A 61 6.11 -7.16 8.18
C TRP A 61 7.41 -6.40 8.44
N SER A 62 7.33 -5.23 9.09
CA SER A 62 8.49 -4.41 9.49
C SER A 62 9.41 -5.11 10.51
N ARG A 63 8.88 -6.06 11.28
CA ARG A 63 9.62 -6.83 12.29
C ARG A 63 10.45 -7.98 11.72
N LYS A 64 10.32 -8.26 10.42
CA LYS A 64 11.09 -9.32 9.74
C LYS A 64 12.46 -8.83 9.32
N SER A 65 13.38 -9.76 9.04
CA SER A 65 14.59 -9.40 8.28
C SER A 65 14.24 -9.01 6.84
N ALA A 66 15.08 -8.20 6.19
CA ALA A 66 14.87 -7.79 4.80
C ALA A 66 14.64 -8.99 3.86
N TRP A 67 15.47 -10.02 3.98
CA TRP A 67 15.34 -11.25 3.19
C TRP A 67 14.03 -11.99 3.45
N SER A 68 13.62 -12.08 4.72
CA SER A 68 12.34 -12.71 5.06
C SER A 68 11.15 -11.89 4.55
N ALA A 69 11.25 -10.55 4.56
CA ALA A 69 10.19 -9.69 4.04
C ALA A 69 10.00 -9.87 2.52
N ILE A 70 11.09 -10.11 1.78
CA ILE A 70 11.05 -10.41 0.34
C ILE A 70 10.56 -11.84 0.11
N ALA A 71 11.20 -12.84 0.72
CA ALA A 71 10.92 -14.26 0.46
C ALA A 71 9.48 -14.67 0.84
N LEU A 72 8.91 -14.04 1.87
CA LEU A 72 7.55 -14.29 2.33
C LEU A 72 6.52 -13.27 1.79
N GLY A 73 6.85 -12.52 0.75
CA GLY A 73 5.95 -11.49 0.22
C GLY A 73 4.59 -12.02 -0.25
N TRP A 74 4.54 -13.24 -0.78
CA TRP A 74 3.29 -13.92 -1.12
C TRP A 74 2.43 -14.23 0.13
N VAL A 75 3.06 -14.54 1.28
CA VAL A 75 2.37 -14.74 2.57
C VAL A 75 1.80 -13.42 3.07
N PHE A 76 2.54 -12.31 2.92
CA PHE A 76 2.05 -10.98 3.23
C PHE A 76 0.76 -10.68 2.46
N PHE A 77 0.82 -10.84 1.16
CA PHE A 77 -0.32 -10.61 0.28
C PHE A 77 -1.54 -11.43 0.69
N TYR A 78 -1.35 -12.72 0.98
CA TYR A 78 -2.40 -13.61 1.45
C TYR A 78 -3.01 -13.15 2.79
N LYS A 79 -2.17 -12.79 3.78
CA LYS A 79 -2.63 -12.34 5.10
C LYS A 79 -3.47 -11.07 5.04
N ILE A 80 -3.10 -10.10 4.22
CA ILE A 80 -3.86 -8.88 3.98
C ILE A 80 -5.28 -9.21 3.48
N GLN A 81 -5.39 -10.10 2.49
CA GLN A 81 -6.69 -10.52 1.94
C GLN A 81 -7.53 -11.26 3.00
N GLN A 82 -6.91 -12.20 3.70
CA GLN A 82 -7.57 -13.00 4.72
C GLN A 82 -8.12 -12.14 5.86
N ASN A 83 -7.36 -11.12 6.31
CA ASN A 83 -7.80 -10.19 7.33
C ASN A 83 -9.09 -9.48 6.95
N ALA A 84 -9.15 -8.91 5.76
CA ALA A 84 -10.33 -8.20 5.28
C ALA A 84 -11.56 -9.11 5.08
N LEU A 85 -11.34 -10.32 4.58
CA LEU A 85 -12.44 -11.28 4.37
C LEU A 85 -12.99 -11.84 5.69
N LYS A 86 -12.16 -11.95 6.73
CA LYS A 86 -12.58 -12.45 8.05
C LYS A 86 -13.19 -11.35 8.93
N HIS A 87 -12.59 -10.18 8.96
CA HIS A 87 -12.88 -9.13 9.93
C HIS A 87 -13.55 -7.89 9.34
N GLY A 88 -13.56 -7.77 8.01
CA GLY A 88 -14.19 -6.65 7.32
C GLY A 88 -15.72 -6.69 7.43
N PRO A 89 -16.41 -5.54 7.44
CA PRO A 89 -17.86 -5.50 7.40
C PRO A 89 -18.42 -6.13 6.11
N LYS A 90 -19.64 -6.66 6.12
CA LYS A 90 -20.25 -7.37 4.97
C LYS A 90 -20.21 -6.58 3.65
N ARG A 91 -20.35 -5.26 3.72
CA ARG A 91 -20.25 -4.39 2.54
C ARG A 91 -18.85 -4.41 1.91
N LEU A 92 -17.81 -4.42 2.75
CA LEU A 92 -16.42 -4.52 2.30
C LEU A 92 -16.14 -5.91 1.71
N GLN A 93 -16.59 -6.97 2.39
CA GLN A 93 -16.41 -8.34 1.90
C GLN A 93 -17.03 -8.52 0.50
N ARG A 94 -18.24 -7.98 0.26
CA ARG A 94 -18.86 -8.01 -1.09
C ARG A 94 -18.00 -7.30 -2.14
N ARG A 95 -17.40 -6.16 -1.82
CA ARG A 95 -16.51 -5.43 -2.72
C ARG A 95 -15.21 -6.18 -2.98
N ALA A 96 -14.64 -6.78 -1.94
CA ALA A 96 -13.47 -7.63 -2.09
C ALA A 96 -13.75 -8.87 -2.96
N HIS A 97 -14.92 -9.50 -2.84
CA HIS A 97 -15.33 -10.57 -3.74
C HIS A 97 -15.53 -10.08 -5.19
N MET A 98 -16.01 -8.85 -5.38
CA MET A 98 -16.11 -8.25 -6.71
C MET A 98 -14.73 -8.00 -7.33
N ASP A 99 -13.77 -7.49 -6.56
CA ASP A 99 -12.38 -7.38 -7.00
C ASP A 99 -11.82 -8.75 -7.42
N LEU A 100 -12.04 -9.80 -6.60
CA LEU A 100 -11.63 -11.17 -6.91
C LEU A 100 -12.26 -11.68 -8.21
N ALA A 101 -13.55 -11.43 -8.43
CA ALA A 101 -14.23 -11.83 -9.67
C ALA A 101 -13.65 -11.12 -10.90
N LEU A 102 -13.34 -9.83 -10.78
CA LEU A 102 -12.70 -9.04 -11.84
C LEU A 102 -11.28 -9.56 -12.15
N ILE A 103 -10.48 -9.82 -11.11
CA ILE A 103 -9.13 -10.41 -11.26
C ILE A 103 -9.22 -11.77 -11.93
N PHE A 104 -10.14 -12.63 -11.48
CA PHE A 104 -10.35 -13.95 -12.08
C PHE A 104 -10.72 -13.85 -13.56
N SER A 105 -11.55 -12.85 -13.95
CA SER A 105 -11.91 -12.61 -15.34
C SER A 105 -10.69 -12.27 -16.19
N VAL A 106 -9.75 -11.46 -15.68
CA VAL A 106 -8.48 -11.17 -16.36
C VAL A 106 -7.62 -12.41 -16.52
N LEU A 107 -7.49 -13.21 -15.46
CA LEU A 107 -6.72 -14.46 -15.50
C LEU A 107 -7.32 -15.46 -16.51
N LEU A 108 -8.64 -15.60 -16.51
CA LEU A 108 -9.35 -16.45 -17.45
C LEU A 108 -9.18 -15.96 -18.90
N LEU A 109 -9.33 -14.66 -19.13
CA LEU A 109 -9.10 -14.07 -20.46
C LEU A 109 -7.66 -14.32 -20.92
N THR A 110 -6.68 -14.15 -20.04
CA THR A 110 -5.27 -14.44 -20.32
C THR A 110 -5.08 -15.91 -20.70
N ALA A 111 -5.69 -16.82 -19.93
CA ALA A 111 -5.60 -18.26 -20.18
C ALA A 111 -6.24 -18.68 -21.51
N ILE A 112 -7.37 -18.05 -21.89
CA ILE A 112 -8.08 -18.36 -23.15
C ILE A 112 -7.33 -17.77 -24.35
N THR A 113 -6.94 -16.51 -24.28
CA THR A 113 -6.37 -15.79 -25.44
C THR A 113 -4.89 -16.06 -25.63
N GLN A 114 -4.15 -16.45 -24.57
CA GLN A 114 -2.69 -16.61 -24.56
C GLN A 114 -1.95 -15.38 -25.14
N HIS A 115 -2.58 -14.20 -25.01
CA HIS A 115 -2.03 -12.97 -25.59
C HIS A 115 -0.76 -12.55 -24.84
N PRO A 116 0.39 -12.31 -25.50
CA PRO A 116 1.68 -12.06 -24.86
C PRO A 116 1.66 -10.88 -23.86
N LEU A 117 0.95 -9.79 -24.20
CA LEU A 117 0.85 -8.63 -23.30
C LEU A 117 0.08 -8.95 -22.03
N LEU A 118 -0.97 -9.78 -22.09
CA LEU A 118 -1.71 -10.19 -20.90
C LEU A 118 -0.87 -11.12 -20.03
N ILE A 119 -0.16 -12.08 -20.65
CA ILE A 119 0.77 -12.95 -19.92
C ILE A 119 1.86 -12.12 -19.22
N TYR A 120 2.49 -11.19 -19.94
CA TYR A 120 3.48 -10.28 -19.37
C TYR A 120 2.90 -9.48 -18.19
N HIS A 121 1.69 -8.93 -18.37
CA HIS A 121 1.01 -8.19 -17.30
C HIS A 121 0.79 -9.04 -16.06
N VAL A 122 0.22 -10.25 -16.21
CA VAL A 122 -0.05 -11.17 -15.10
C VAL A 122 1.25 -11.52 -14.36
N LEU A 123 2.28 -11.94 -15.08
CA LEU A 123 3.56 -12.31 -14.48
C LEU A 123 4.21 -11.12 -13.75
N SER A 124 4.20 -9.94 -14.37
CA SER A 124 4.74 -8.73 -13.73
C SER A 124 4.00 -8.37 -12.45
N MET A 125 2.67 -8.45 -12.44
CA MET A 125 1.87 -8.15 -11.25
C MET A 125 2.04 -9.18 -10.14
N LEU A 126 2.22 -10.46 -10.47
CA LEU A 126 2.56 -11.50 -9.48
C LEU A 126 3.89 -11.18 -8.78
N VAL A 127 4.92 -10.84 -9.54
CA VAL A 127 6.22 -10.44 -8.96
C VAL A 127 6.06 -9.18 -8.11
N CYS A 128 5.39 -8.14 -8.62
CA CYS A 128 5.14 -6.91 -7.86
C CYS A 128 4.39 -7.18 -6.56
N SER A 129 3.39 -8.05 -6.56
CA SER A 129 2.61 -8.42 -5.37
C SER A 129 3.48 -9.08 -4.29
N CYS A 130 4.44 -9.91 -4.69
CA CYS A 130 5.41 -10.50 -3.76
C CYS A 130 6.36 -9.48 -3.13
N LEU A 131 6.62 -8.38 -3.82
CA LEU A 131 7.56 -7.35 -3.37
C LEU A 131 6.90 -6.21 -2.55
N VAL A 132 5.56 -6.09 -2.59
CA VAL A 132 4.84 -4.99 -1.90
C VAL A 132 5.14 -4.96 -0.40
N GLY A 133 5.15 -6.10 0.28
CA GLY A 133 5.45 -6.16 1.71
C GLY A 133 6.82 -5.60 2.07
N PHE A 134 7.80 -5.78 1.19
CA PHE A 134 9.13 -5.21 1.37
C PHE A 134 9.14 -3.70 1.07
N PHE A 135 8.68 -3.29 -0.13
CA PHE A 135 8.82 -1.90 -0.56
C PHE A 135 7.83 -0.94 0.10
N ALA A 136 6.60 -1.38 0.39
CA ALA A 136 5.56 -0.51 0.93
C ALA A 136 5.43 -0.56 2.44
N VAL A 137 6.00 -1.59 3.11
CA VAL A 137 5.89 -1.73 4.57
C VAL A 137 7.26 -1.84 5.21
N TRP A 138 8.05 -2.85 4.88
CA TRP A 138 9.33 -3.07 5.55
C TRP A 138 10.26 -1.86 5.39
N SER A 139 10.44 -1.34 4.19
CA SER A 139 11.37 -0.24 3.94
C SER A 139 11.06 1.02 4.73
N VAL A 140 9.80 1.28 5.01
CA VAL A 140 9.34 2.52 5.66
C VAL A 140 9.01 2.38 7.14
N HIS A 141 9.03 1.14 7.69
CA HIS A 141 8.70 0.89 9.09
C HIS A 141 9.72 0.06 9.86
N HIS A 142 10.72 -0.57 9.20
CA HIS A 142 11.68 -1.42 9.92
C HIS A 142 12.48 -0.61 10.95
N GLY A 143 12.66 -1.19 12.13
CA GLY A 143 13.35 -0.52 13.23
C GLY A 143 12.55 0.59 13.91
N CYS A 144 11.26 0.75 13.57
CA CYS A 144 10.33 1.61 14.29
C CYS A 144 9.59 0.81 15.38
N ASP A 145 9.29 1.45 16.52
CA ASP A 145 8.63 0.83 17.67
C ASP A 145 7.11 1.09 17.74
N GLY A 146 6.60 2.02 16.94
CA GLY A 146 5.20 2.42 16.91
C GLY A 146 4.79 3.41 18.01
N GLU A 147 5.61 3.62 19.03
CA GLU A 147 5.35 4.54 20.14
C GLU A 147 6.07 5.87 19.93
N HIS A 148 7.41 5.84 19.81
CA HIS A 148 8.23 7.03 19.56
C HIS A 148 8.41 7.28 18.07
N ASP A 149 8.49 6.20 17.29
CA ASP A 149 8.77 6.20 15.86
C ASP A 149 7.81 5.29 15.14
N ILE A 150 6.90 5.88 14.36
CA ILE A 150 5.94 5.11 13.59
C ILE A 150 6.44 4.75 12.18
N ALA A 151 7.27 5.59 11.60
CA ALA A 151 7.71 5.43 10.21
C ALA A 151 9.06 6.11 9.96
N ARG A 152 9.65 5.79 8.81
CA ARG A 152 10.83 6.45 8.25
C ARG A 152 10.42 7.41 7.15
N THR A 153 11.30 8.34 6.82
CA THR A 153 11.08 9.31 5.75
C THR A 153 12.31 9.46 4.87
N GLU A 154 12.15 9.94 3.65
CA GLU A 154 13.22 10.13 2.69
C GLU A 154 13.15 11.54 2.10
N ARG A 155 14.32 12.16 1.87
CA ARG A 155 14.41 13.53 1.32
C ARG A 155 15.00 13.60 -0.07
N ARG A 156 15.61 12.51 -0.60
CA ARG A 156 16.17 12.49 -1.95
C ARG A 156 15.05 12.64 -3.00
N PRO A 157 15.06 13.72 -3.82
CA PRO A 157 13.96 14.02 -4.73
C PRO A 157 13.72 12.91 -5.77
N TRP A 158 14.81 12.37 -6.34
CA TRP A 158 14.72 11.35 -7.36
C TRP A 158 14.11 10.05 -6.85
N LEU A 159 14.42 9.67 -5.60
CA LEU A 159 13.89 8.45 -4.97
C LEU A 159 12.40 8.62 -4.65
N ASN A 160 12.00 9.76 -4.11
CA ASN A 160 10.59 10.09 -3.89
C ASN A 160 9.81 10.16 -5.21
N PHE A 161 10.38 10.72 -6.27
CA PHE A 161 9.76 10.74 -7.58
C PHE A 161 9.56 9.31 -8.12
N ALA A 162 10.59 8.45 -8.07
CA ALA A 162 10.54 7.07 -8.54
C ALA A 162 9.51 6.20 -7.76
N THR A 163 9.30 6.53 -6.47
CA THR A 163 8.35 5.82 -5.60
C THR A 163 6.98 6.50 -5.51
N ALA A 164 6.70 7.50 -6.34
CA ALA A 164 5.46 8.28 -6.30
C ALA A 164 5.17 8.84 -4.89
N HIS A 165 6.18 9.40 -4.25
CA HIS A 165 6.16 10.00 -2.91
C HIS A 165 5.79 9.04 -1.75
N LEU A 166 5.90 7.73 -1.97
CA LEU A 166 5.63 6.73 -0.92
C LEU A 166 6.56 6.93 0.30
N LEU A 167 7.79 7.37 0.06
CA LEU A 167 8.82 7.47 1.10
C LEU A 167 8.72 8.73 1.99
N PHE A 168 7.78 9.62 1.75
CA PHE A 168 7.35 10.62 2.75
C PHE A 168 6.40 9.98 3.76
N HIS A 169 6.86 8.92 4.43
CA HIS A 169 5.95 8.04 5.16
C HIS A 169 5.65 8.54 6.58
N VAL A 170 6.59 9.22 7.24
CA VAL A 170 6.34 9.93 8.50
C VAL A 170 5.27 11.00 8.30
N GLU A 171 5.40 11.80 7.25
CA GLU A 171 4.46 12.86 6.90
C GLU A 171 3.06 12.29 6.67
N HIS A 172 3.00 11.17 5.95
CA HIS A 172 1.76 10.48 5.68
C HIS A 172 1.10 9.95 6.96
N HIS A 173 1.85 9.29 7.85
CA HIS A 173 1.31 8.78 9.11
C HIS A 173 0.88 9.89 10.07
N THR A 174 1.57 11.04 10.03
CA THR A 174 1.22 12.20 10.86
C THR A 174 -0.03 12.92 10.34
N PHE A 175 -0.14 13.04 9.01
CA PHE A 175 -1.22 13.76 8.33
C PHE A 175 -1.80 12.95 7.16
N PRO A 176 -2.48 11.82 7.44
CA PRO A 176 -2.94 10.90 6.40
C PRO A 176 -3.97 11.49 5.43
N ALA A 177 -4.60 12.62 5.81
CA ALA A 177 -5.54 13.34 4.95
C ALA A 177 -4.85 14.27 3.93
N VAL A 178 -3.52 14.37 3.94
CA VAL A 178 -2.77 15.16 2.94
C VAL A 178 -2.54 14.31 1.68
N PRO A 179 -2.99 14.75 0.50
CA PRO A 179 -2.74 14.06 -0.75
C PRO A 179 -1.24 13.89 -1.04
N CYS A 180 -0.86 12.80 -1.71
CA CYS A 180 0.54 12.45 -1.93
C CYS A 180 1.35 13.53 -2.69
N ASN A 181 0.72 14.28 -3.57
CA ASN A 181 1.36 15.37 -4.32
C ASN A 181 1.73 16.59 -3.44
N HIS A 182 1.16 16.70 -2.25
CA HIS A 182 1.46 17.76 -1.28
C HIS A 182 2.42 17.32 -0.17
N LEU A 183 2.77 16.02 -0.09
CA LEU A 183 3.71 15.53 0.92
C LEU A 183 5.10 16.18 0.85
N PRO A 184 5.68 16.51 -0.33
CA PRO A 184 6.95 17.24 -0.39
C PRO A 184 6.90 18.61 0.31
N GLN A 185 5.78 19.35 0.17
CA GLN A 185 5.59 20.64 0.82
C GLN A 185 5.38 20.48 2.32
N LEU A 186 4.62 19.45 2.74
CA LEU A 186 4.45 19.09 4.14
C LEU A 186 5.79 18.73 4.78
N ALA A 187 6.61 17.92 4.12
CA ALA A 187 7.94 17.54 4.59
C ALA A 187 8.83 18.75 4.86
N GLN A 188 8.88 19.72 3.94
CA GLN A 188 9.63 20.96 4.14
C GLN A 188 9.18 21.75 5.39
N ARG A 189 7.86 21.81 5.62
CA ARG A 189 7.30 22.48 6.81
C ARG A 189 7.62 21.72 8.10
N MET A 190 7.55 20.39 8.05
CA MET A 190 7.87 19.54 9.20
C MET A 190 9.36 19.63 9.56
N ASP A 191 10.25 19.63 8.57
CA ASP A 191 11.70 19.76 8.78
C ASP A 191 12.10 21.07 9.47
N ALA A 192 11.35 22.15 9.21
CA ALA A 192 11.58 23.44 9.86
C ALA A 192 11.21 23.44 11.35
N VAL A 193 10.26 22.59 11.77
CA VAL A 193 9.74 22.54 13.15
C VAL A 193 10.33 21.34 13.91
N VAL A 194 10.63 20.24 13.22
CA VAL A 194 11.08 18.97 13.80
C VAL A 194 12.33 18.47 13.06
N PRO A 195 13.50 19.13 13.22
CA PRO A 195 14.72 18.81 12.44
C PRO A 195 15.25 17.38 12.62
N HIS A 196 14.95 16.73 13.75
CA HIS A 196 15.41 15.37 14.00
C HIS A 196 14.76 14.31 13.07
N LEU A 197 13.66 14.62 12.37
CA LEU A 197 13.08 13.74 11.35
C LEU A 197 14.05 13.45 10.20
N LEU A 198 14.99 14.38 9.92
CA LEU A 198 16.03 14.18 8.90
C LEU A 198 16.98 13.02 9.21
N GLN A 199 17.03 12.56 10.47
CA GLN A 199 17.88 11.43 10.90
C GLN A 199 17.21 10.07 10.66
N LYS A 200 15.89 10.02 10.41
CA LYS A 200 15.11 8.80 10.23
C LYS A 200 14.91 8.45 8.76
N ARG A 201 16.01 8.32 8.04
CA ARG A 201 15.99 8.01 6.61
C ARG A 201 15.60 6.55 6.34
N VAL A 202 14.96 6.33 5.20
CA VAL A 202 14.62 4.99 4.70
C VAL A 202 15.87 4.18 4.37
N THR A 203 16.94 4.85 3.93
CA THR A 203 18.24 4.23 3.58
C THR A 203 19.38 5.02 4.18
#